data_8cce05908858556af1f80ec8a8a6c1ac
#
_entry.id   8cce05908858556af1f80ec8a8a6c1ac
#
_cell.length_a   1.000
_cell.length_b   1.000
_cell.length_c   1.000
_cell.angle_alpha   90.00
_cell.angle_beta   90.00
_cell.angle_gamma   90.00
#
_symmetry.space_group_name_H-M   'P 1'
#
loop_
_entity.id
_entity.type
_entity.pdbx_description
1 polymer ?
#
loop_
_entity_poly.entity_id
_entity_poly.type
_entity_poly.pdbx_seq_one_letter_code
_entity_poly.pdbx_strand_id
1 'polypeptide(L)'
;DGIVNQSKQVFENMKAVLNEAGMGFENVVKTTAFLTDLSNFATFNEIYASYFVAPYPARSCVEVSKLPKNVLVEVECIAKK
;
A
#
# COMPACT_ATOMS: atom_id res chain seq x y z
N ASP A 1 0.73 15.96 -1.77
CA ASP A 1 1.97 15.54 -1.18
C ASP A 1 1.73 15.11 0.26
N GLY A 2 2.77 14.76 0.93
CA GLY A 2 2.64 14.25 2.27
C GLY A 2 2.09 12.84 2.27
N ILE A 3 1.93 12.29 3.49
CA ILE A 3 1.61 10.87 3.63
C ILE A 3 0.22 10.53 3.09
N VAL A 4 -0.74 11.44 3.23
CA VAL A 4 -2.11 11.17 2.76
C VAL A 4 -2.12 11.02 1.23
N ASN A 5 -1.59 12.01 0.53
CA ASN A 5 -1.62 12.01 -0.93
C ASN A 5 -0.73 10.91 -1.51
N GLN A 6 0.43 10.68 -0.90
CA GLN A 6 1.33 9.63 -1.37
C GLN A 6 0.74 8.25 -1.15
N SER A 7 0.09 8.02 -0.02
CA SER A 7 -0.56 6.73 0.24
C SER A 7 -1.68 6.46 -0.76
N LYS A 8 -2.53 7.47 -1.01
CA LYS A 8 -3.60 7.32 -1.99
C LYS A 8 -3.03 7.03 -3.37
N GLN A 9 -1.97 7.74 -3.77
CA GLN A 9 -1.36 7.53 -5.08
C GLN A 9 -0.79 6.12 -5.21
N VAL A 10 -0.17 5.60 -4.15
CA VAL A 10 0.37 4.24 -4.15
C VAL A 10 -0.75 3.23 -4.42
N PHE A 11 -1.89 3.38 -3.77
CA PHE A 11 -2.98 2.42 -3.96
C PHE A 11 -3.68 2.61 -5.29
N GLU A 12 -3.79 3.85 -5.80
CA GLU A 12 -4.33 4.05 -7.13
C GLU A 12 -3.44 3.44 -8.20
N ASN A 13 -2.12 3.55 -8.04
CA ASN A 13 -1.19 2.90 -8.96
C ASN A 13 -1.31 1.38 -8.89
N MET A 14 -1.43 0.84 -7.67
CA MET A 14 -1.61 -0.60 -7.49
C MET A 14 -2.89 -1.07 -8.15
N LYS A 15 -3.98 -0.32 -7.98
CA LYS A 15 -5.26 -0.64 -8.60
C LYS A 15 -5.13 -0.73 -10.11
N ALA A 16 -4.42 0.22 -10.72
CA ALA A 16 -4.23 0.22 -12.17
C ALA A 16 -3.47 -1.03 -12.63
N VAL A 17 -2.41 -1.38 -11.92
CA VAL A 17 -1.61 -2.56 -12.27
C VAL A 17 -2.44 -3.84 -12.11
N LEU A 18 -3.20 -3.95 -11.01
CA LEU A 18 -4.04 -5.12 -10.79
C LEU A 18 -5.11 -5.24 -11.87
N ASN A 19 -5.75 -4.12 -12.22
CA ASN A 19 -6.79 -4.13 -13.24
C ASN A 19 -6.23 -4.58 -14.59
N GLU A 20 -5.01 -4.18 -14.90
CA GLU A 20 -4.37 -4.58 -16.14
C GLU A 20 -4.13 -6.09 -16.20
N ALA A 21 -3.92 -6.70 -15.04
CA ALA A 21 -3.76 -8.15 -14.94
C ALA A 21 -5.09 -8.89 -14.81
N GLY A 22 -6.21 -8.17 -14.89
CA GLY A 22 -7.53 -8.77 -14.74
C GLY A 22 -7.86 -9.09 -13.29
N MET A 23 -7.29 -8.34 -12.35
CA MET A 23 -7.47 -8.56 -10.93
C MET A 23 -7.92 -7.28 -10.23
N GLY A 24 -8.29 -7.41 -8.97
CA GLY A 24 -8.61 -6.29 -8.12
C GLY A 24 -8.00 -6.50 -6.74
N PHE A 25 -8.33 -5.60 -5.81
CA PHE A 25 -7.79 -5.71 -4.45
C PHE A 25 -8.21 -7.00 -3.76
N GLU A 26 -9.35 -7.55 -4.13
CA GLU A 26 -9.81 -8.84 -3.57
C GLU A 26 -8.86 -10.00 -3.91
N ASN A 27 -8.02 -9.83 -4.90
CA ASN A 27 -7.05 -10.86 -5.29
C ASN A 27 -5.72 -10.74 -4.55
N VAL A 28 -5.53 -9.69 -3.78
CA VAL A 28 -4.27 -9.46 -3.06
C VAL A 28 -4.23 -10.37 -1.84
N VAL A 29 -3.18 -11.17 -1.71
CA VAL A 29 -3.03 -12.12 -0.61
C VAL A 29 -2.01 -11.66 0.41
N LYS A 30 -1.10 -10.78 0.02
CA LYS A 30 -0.09 -10.26 0.94
C LYS A 30 0.36 -8.88 0.49
N THR A 31 0.59 -8.01 1.46
CA THR A 31 1.21 -6.70 1.20
C THR A 31 2.40 -6.50 2.12
N THR A 32 3.37 -5.72 1.65
CA THR A 32 4.47 -5.23 2.47
C THR A 32 4.54 -3.72 2.27
N ALA A 33 4.42 -2.99 3.36
CA ALA A 33 4.45 -1.54 3.34
C ALA A 33 5.78 -1.05 3.92
N PHE A 34 6.38 -0.09 3.24
CA PHE A 34 7.63 0.55 3.67
C PHE A 34 7.34 2.01 3.96
N LEU A 35 7.61 2.45 5.19
CA LEU A 35 7.43 3.84 5.59
C LEU A 35 8.77 4.40 6.03
N THR A 36 9.04 5.66 5.70
CA THR A 36 10.26 6.30 6.20
C THR A 36 10.09 6.82 7.62
N ASP A 37 8.85 6.87 8.11
CA ASP A 37 8.55 7.34 9.47
C ASP A 37 7.30 6.61 9.97
N LEU A 38 7.47 5.72 10.95
CA LEU A 38 6.35 4.95 11.48
C LEU A 38 5.32 5.81 12.21
N SER A 39 5.65 7.06 12.53
CA SER A 39 4.64 7.95 13.09
C SER A 39 3.51 8.23 12.10
N ASN A 40 3.73 7.95 10.81
CA ASN A 40 2.70 8.07 9.78
C ASN A 40 1.83 6.81 9.65
N PHE A 41 2.10 5.79 10.47
CA PHE A 41 1.42 4.51 10.28
C PHE A 41 -0.10 4.61 10.45
N ALA A 42 -0.56 5.35 11.46
CA ALA A 42 -2.00 5.43 11.70
C ALA A 42 -2.74 6.04 10.51
N THR A 43 -2.20 7.12 9.95
CA THR A 43 -2.78 7.78 8.78
C THR A 43 -2.73 6.86 7.57
N PHE A 44 -1.56 6.24 7.33
CA PHE A 44 -1.42 5.28 6.24
C PHE A 44 -2.43 4.14 6.38
N ASN A 45 -2.59 3.63 7.59
CA ASN A 45 -3.46 2.48 7.83
C ASN A 45 -4.93 2.81 7.58
N GLU A 46 -5.37 4.03 7.87
CA GLU A 46 -6.73 4.45 7.55
C GLU A 46 -6.97 4.40 6.05
N ILE A 47 -5.98 4.87 5.28
CA ILE A 47 -6.11 4.86 3.82
C ILE A 47 -6.05 3.43 3.30
N TYR A 48 -5.14 2.61 3.84
CA TYR A 48 -5.05 1.20 3.51
C TYR A 48 -6.42 0.52 3.68
N ALA A 49 -7.05 0.75 4.84
CA ALA A 49 -8.32 0.11 5.14
C ALA A 49 -9.44 0.54 4.20
N SER A 50 -9.32 1.72 3.58
CA SER A 50 -10.32 2.18 2.64
C SER A 50 -10.23 1.50 1.28
N TYR A 51 -9.10 0.87 0.97
CA TYR A 51 -8.91 0.17 -0.31
C TYR A 51 -9.15 -1.34 -0.20
N PHE A 52 -9.03 -1.91 0.98
CA PHE A 52 -9.18 -3.35 1.17
C PHE A 52 -10.42 -3.65 1.98
N VAL A 53 -11.05 -4.78 1.69
CA VAL A 53 -12.20 -5.27 2.46
C VAL A 53 -11.86 -6.62 3.04
N ALA A 54 -12.59 -7.01 4.07
CA ALA A 54 -12.37 -8.32 4.69
C ALA A 54 -12.73 -9.44 3.72
N PRO A 55 -12.02 -10.57 3.73
CA PRO A 55 -10.85 -10.83 4.54
C PRO A 55 -9.64 -10.03 4.04
N TYR A 56 -8.91 -9.42 4.97
CA TYR A 56 -7.76 -8.60 4.61
C TYR A 56 -6.56 -9.48 4.25
N PRO A 57 -5.69 -9.01 3.33
CA PRO A 57 -4.47 -9.75 3.05
C PRO A 57 -3.52 -9.72 4.25
N ALA A 58 -2.61 -10.68 4.29
CA ALA A 58 -1.52 -10.63 5.26
C ALA A 58 -0.70 -9.36 5.00
N ARG A 59 -0.19 -8.74 6.06
CA ARG A 59 0.53 -7.48 5.91
C ARG A 59 1.74 -7.42 6.82
N SER A 60 2.85 -6.92 6.27
CA SER A 60 4.01 -6.48 7.03
C SER A 60 4.20 -4.99 6.81
N CYS A 61 4.58 -4.28 7.85
CA CYS A 61 4.88 -2.85 7.73
C CYS A 61 6.18 -2.59 8.45
N VAL A 62 7.15 -2.01 7.74
CA VAL A 62 8.48 -1.76 8.30
C VAL A 62 8.89 -0.32 8.06
N GLU A 63 9.70 0.19 8.96
CA GLU A 63 10.30 1.50 8.77
C GLU A 63 11.66 1.32 8.09
N VAL A 64 11.92 2.18 7.10
CA VAL A 64 13.19 2.21 6.39
C VAL A 64 13.74 3.62 6.47
N SER A 65 15.05 3.76 6.32
CA SER A 65 15.66 5.08 6.46
C SER A 65 15.37 5.97 5.27
N LYS A 66 15.12 5.38 4.10
CA LYS A 66 14.95 6.16 2.88
C LYS A 66 14.32 5.30 1.78
N LEU A 67 13.53 5.92 0.94
CA LEU A 67 12.95 5.27 -0.23
C LEU A 67 13.38 6.02 -1.49
N PRO A 68 13.35 5.34 -2.67
CA PRO A 68 13.69 6.02 -3.92
C PRO A 68 12.86 7.28 -4.12
N LYS A 69 13.48 8.30 -4.70
CA LYS A 69 12.84 9.59 -4.98
C LYS A 69 12.34 10.29 -3.72
N ASN A 70 12.86 9.92 -2.56
CA ASN A 70 12.49 10.52 -1.26
C ASN A 70 10.99 10.47 -0.98
N VAL A 71 10.31 9.45 -1.48
CA VAL A 71 8.89 9.27 -1.14
C VAL A 71 8.79 8.80 0.32
N LEU A 72 7.62 8.98 0.90
CA LEU A 72 7.38 8.65 2.31
C LEU A 72 6.86 7.23 2.48
N VAL A 73 6.34 6.63 1.42
CA VAL A 73 5.69 5.32 1.52
C VAL A 73 5.85 4.56 0.20
N GLU A 74 5.99 3.26 0.32
CA GLU A 74 5.98 2.34 -0.80
C GLU A 74 5.28 1.06 -0.36
N VAL A 75 4.52 0.43 -1.26
CA VAL A 75 3.82 -0.81 -0.94
C VAL A 75 4.04 -1.82 -2.07
N GLU A 76 4.38 -3.03 -1.68
CA GLU A 76 4.43 -4.17 -2.60
C GLU A 76 3.27 -5.09 -2.29
N CYS A 77 2.79 -5.80 -3.29
CA CYS A 77 1.76 -6.79 -3.05
C CYS A 77 1.99 -8.05 -3.87
N ILE A 78 1.44 -9.15 -3.36
CA ILE A 78 1.34 -10.41 -4.08
C ILE A 78 -0.14 -10.64 -4.31
N ALA A 79 -0.53 -10.85 -5.54
CA ALA A 79 -1.92 -11.09 -5.90
C ALA A 79 -2.04 -12.40 -6.64
N LYS A 80 -3.20 -13.03 -6.50
CA LYS A 80 -3.43 -14.35 -7.05
C LYS A 80 -4.88 -14.46 -7.51
N LYS A 81 -5.07 -14.93 -8.73
CA LYS A 81 -6.42 -15.15 -9.26
C LYS A 81 -7.11 -16.38 -8.67
#